data_0345f7021c5fdc2bf6e7d8ade78c99e5
#
_entry.id   0345f7021c5fdc2bf6e7d8ade78c99e5
#
_cell.length_a   1.000
_cell.length_b   1.000
_cell.length_c   1.000
_cell.angle_alpha   90.00
_cell.angle_beta   90.00
_cell.angle_gamma   90.00
#
_symmetry.space_group_name_H-M   'P 1'
#
loop_
_entity.id
_entity.type
_entity.pdbx_description
1 polymer ?
#
loop_
_entity_poly.entity_id
_entity_poly.type
_entity_poly.pdbx_seq_one_letter_code
_entity_poly.pdbx_strand_id
1 'polypeptide(L)'
;LHAPTLLHYELIAVSRKAVYQGRVTPEEGLRARDSLLAYPITLHFEPALLRRAYALAAIHNRPTAYDTQYVAVAEYLQCAFWTVDERLYNAIKGSFSQVRWIGSISTAPDSENGI
;
A
#
# COMPACT_ATOMS: atom_id res chain seq x y z
N LEU A 1 6.40 11.10 1.68
CA LEU A 1 5.69 9.85 1.43
C LEU A 1 6.05 9.30 0.05
N HIS A 2 6.27 8.00 -0.05
CA HIS A 2 6.75 7.34 -1.25
C HIS A 2 5.84 6.19 -1.64
N ALA A 3 5.70 5.97 -2.95
CA ALA A 3 4.89 4.87 -3.46
C ALA A 3 5.30 4.51 -4.89
N PRO A 4 4.96 3.31 -5.37
CA PRO A 4 5.03 3.04 -6.81
C PRO A 4 3.93 3.82 -7.54
N THR A 5 4.11 4.01 -8.84
CA THR A 5 3.10 4.72 -9.66
C THR A 5 1.74 4.03 -9.65
N LEU A 6 1.71 2.73 -9.37
CA LEU A 6 0.48 1.96 -9.24
C LEU A 6 -0.50 2.57 -8.24
N LEU A 7 -0.01 3.27 -7.20
CA LEU A 7 -0.85 3.83 -6.15
C LEU A 7 -1.97 4.70 -6.69
N HIS A 8 -1.64 5.63 -7.60
CA HIS A 8 -2.65 6.55 -8.13
C HIS A 8 -3.74 5.81 -8.90
N TYR A 9 -3.37 4.80 -9.68
CA TYR A 9 -4.36 4.02 -10.43
C TYR A 9 -5.27 3.24 -9.49
N GLU A 10 -4.71 2.66 -8.43
CA GLU A 10 -5.49 1.93 -7.44
C GLU A 10 -6.45 2.83 -6.67
N LEU A 11 -5.97 4.00 -6.25
CA LEU A 11 -6.79 4.94 -5.48
C LEU A 11 -7.94 5.50 -6.31
N ILE A 12 -7.70 5.82 -7.57
CA ILE A 12 -8.76 6.26 -8.48
C ILE A 12 -9.80 5.15 -8.68
N ALA A 13 -9.34 3.91 -8.86
CA ALA A 13 -10.23 2.78 -9.04
C ALA A 13 -11.10 2.55 -7.79
N VAL A 14 -10.49 2.61 -6.61
CA VAL A 14 -11.21 2.42 -5.34
C VAL A 14 -12.23 3.54 -5.12
N SER A 15 -11.85 4.79 -5.39
CA SER A 15 -12.74 5.94 -5.23
C SER A 15 -13.96 5.83 -6.16
N ARG A 16 -13.74 5.46 -7.40
CA ARG A 16 -14.84 5.28 -8.37
C ARG A 16 -15.76 4.14 -7.97
N LYS A 17 -15.18 3.02 -7.51
CA LYS A 17 -15.95 1.87 -7.07
C LYS A 17 -16.84 2.22 -5.87
N ALA A 18 -16.33 3.02 -4.93
CA ALA A 18 -17.11 3.45 -3.77
C ALA A 18 -18.34 4.25 -4.18
N VAL A 19 -18.21 5.15 -5.16
CA VAL A 19 -19.35 5.90 -5.71
C VAL A 19 -20.32 4.96 -6.43
N TYR A 20 -19.79 4.07 -7.27
CA TYR A 20 -20.61 3.14 -8.02
C TYR A 20 -21.44 2.24 -7.11
N GLN A 21 -20.88 1.82 -5.99
CA GLN A 21 -21.55 0.97 -5.00
C GLN A 21 -22.45 1.75 -4.04
N GLY A 22 -22.52 3.06 -4.16
CA GLY A 22 -23.35 3.90 -3.30
C GLY A 22 -22.83 4.10 -1.89
N ARG A 23 -21.55 3.76 -1.62
CA ARG A 23 -20.96 3.94 -0.29
C ARG A 23 -20.60 5.39 0.00
N VAL A 24 -20.32 6.15 -1.04
CA VAL A 24 -20.08 7.60 -0.95
C VAL A 24 -20.85 8.28 -2.08
N THR A 25 -21.14 9.58 -1.89
CA THR A 25 -21.82 10.36 -2.92
C THR A 25 -20.87 10.69 -4.08
N PRO A 26 -21.41 11.01 -5.28
CA PRO A 26 -20.57 11.47 -6.39
C PRO A 26 -19.68 12.65 -6.02
N GLU A 27 -20.20 13.61 -5.24
CA GLU A 27 -19.46 14.79 -4.80
C GLU A 27 -18.31 14.41 -3.87
N GLU A 28 -18.55 13.46 -2.96
CA GLU A 28 -17.50 12.95 -2.08
C GLU A 28 -16.42 12.23 -2.88
N GLY A 29 -16.81 11.47 -3.89
CA GLY A 29 -15.87 10.79 -4.77
C GLY A 29 -14.97 11.76 -5.54
N LEU A 30 -15.54 12.85 -6.03
CA LEU A 30 -14.78 13.90 -6.73
C LEU A 30 -13.78 14.58 -5.79
N ARG A 31 -14.21 14.88 -4.56
CA ARG A 31 -13.31 15.48 -3.57
C ARG A 31 -12.18 14.54 -3.20
N ALA A 32 -12.48 13.25 -3.04
CA ALA A 32 -11.45 12.26 -2.75
C ALA A 32 -10.43 12.18 -3.87
N ARG A 33 -10.89 12.14 -5.12
CA ARG A 33 -10.02 12.13 -6.29
C ARG A 33 -9.07 13.32 -6.29
N ASP A 34 -9.62 14.51 -6.10
CA ASP A 34 -8.82 15.74 -6.16
C ASP A 34 -7.83 15.83 -5.00
N SER A 35 -8.23 15.40 -3.80
CA SER A 35 -7.36 15.36 -2.64
C SER A 35 -6.19 14.38 -2.86
N LEU A 36 -6.47 13.21 -3.42
CA LEU A 36 -5.44 12.21 -3.70
C LEU A 36 -4.43 12.72 -4.73
N LEU A 37 -4.91 13.37 -5.80
CA LEU A 37 -4.04 13.89 -6.84
C LEU A 37 -3.20 15.07 -6.35
N ALA A 38 -3.68 15.81 -5.37
CA ALA A 38 -2.97 16.95 -4.81
C ALA A 38 -1.99 16.56 -3.71
N TYR A 39 -2.11 15.36 -3.14
CA TYR A 39 -1.27 14.94 -2.03
C TYR A 39 0.17 14.73 -2.49
N PRO A 40 1.18 15.27 -1.77
CA PRO A 40 2.58 15.19 -2.20
C PRO A 40 3.15 13.79 -1.93
N ILE A 41 3.15 12.96 -2.95
CA ILE A 41 3.72 11.61 -2.91
C ILE A 41 4.83 11.53 -3.94
N THR A 42 6.00 11.06 -3.54
CA THR A 42 7.09 10.76 -4.47
C THR A 42 6.83 9.40 -5.10
N LEU A 43 6.64 9.38 -6.42
CA LEU A 43 6.35 8.16 -7.16
C LEU A 43 7.63 7.56 -7.72
N HIS A 44 7.72 6.25 -7.68
CA HIS A 44 8.87 5.48 -8.16
C HIS A 44 8.46 4.61 -9.33
N PHE A 45 9.21 4.70 -10.42
CA PHE A 45 8.94 3.99 -11.66
C PHE A 45 10.21 3.43 -12.29
N GLU A 46 11.21 3.09 -11.50
CA GLU A 46 12.45 2.53 -12.03
C GLU A 46 12.23 1.07 -12.47
N PRO A 47 12.69 0.69 -13.67
CA PRO A 47 12.58 -0.71 -14.11
C PRO A 47 13.18 -1.71 -13.13
N ALA A 48 14.24 -1.33 -12.41
CA ALA A 48 14.85 -2.21 -11.42
C ALA A 48 13.87 -2.57 -10.30
N LEU A 49 13.02 -1.62 -9.88
CA LEU A 49 12.01 -1.87 -8.84
C LEU A 49 10.91 -2.79 -9.37
N LEU A 50 10.50 -2.63 -10.62
CA LEU A 50 9.52 -3.51 -11.23
C LEU A 50 10.05 -4.95 -11.36
N ARG A 51 11.31 -5.11 -11.74
CA ARG A 51 11.95 -6.43 -11.76
C ARG A 51 12.03 -7.04 -10.38
N ARG A 52 12.36 -6.24 -9.38
CA ARG A 52 12.41 -6.72 -7.99
C ARG A 52 11.02 -7.14 -7.51
N ALA A 53 9.98 -6.36 -7.83
CA ALA A 53 8.60 -6.71 -7.49
C ALA A 53 8.19 -8.05 -8.09
N TYR A 54 8.53 -8.29 -9.34
CA TYR A 54 8.27 -9.57 -9.99
C TYR A 54 8.98 -10.71 -9.28
N ALA A 55 10.27 -10.52 -8.96
CA ALA A 55 11.07 -11.53 -8.26
C ALA A 55 10.49 -11.83 -6.87
N LEU A 56 10.09 -10.82 -6.13
CA LEU A 56 9.49 -11.00 -4.81
C LEU A 56 8.18 -11.78 -4.91
N ALA A 57 7.35 -11.48 -5.91
CA ALA A 57 6.11 -12.21 -6.12
C ALA A 57 6.40 -13.69 -6.40
N ALA A 58 7.41 -13.99 -7.21
CA ALA A 58 7.79 -15.37 -7.50
C ALA A 58 8.33 -16.08 -6.25
N ILE A 59 9.20 -15.42 -5.50
CA ILE A 59 9.81 -16.00 -4.29
C ILE A 59 8.73 -16.34 -3.27
N HIS A 60 7.73 -15.49 -3.11
CA HIS A 60 6.67 -15.67 -2.12
C HIS A 60 5.42 -16.31 -2.71
N ASN A 61 5.52 -16.84 -3.92
CA ASN A 61 4.42 -17.55 -4.60
C ASN A 61 3.13 -16.72 -4.64
N ARG A 62 3.25 -15.43 -4.96
CA ARG A 62 2.09 -14.54 -5.09
C ARG A 62 1.57 -14.63 -6.53
N PRO A 63 0.24 -14.63 -6.70
CA PRO A 63 -0.34 -14.74 -8.05
C PRO A 63 -0.15 -13.50 -8.92
N THR A 64 0.11 -12.35 -8.28
CA THR A 64 0.33 -11.08 -8.98
C THR A 64 1.47 -10.34 -8.31
N ALA A 65 1.97 -9.31 -9.00
CA ALA A 65 3.05 -8.46 -8.48
C ALA A 65 2.57 -7.05 -8.09
N TYR A 66 1.30 -6.89 -7.73
CA TYR A 66 0.80 -5.57 -7.32
C TYR A 66 1.33 -5.18 -5.95
N ASP A 67 1.09 -6.00 -4.94
CA ASP A 67 1.52 -5.70 -3.58
C ASP A 67 3.03 -5.65 -3.45
N THR A 68 3.73 -6.50 -4.19
CA THR A 68 5.19 -6.56 -4.13
C THR A 68 5.86 -5.33 -4.74
N GLN A 69 5.14 -4.52 -5.52
CA GLN A 69 5.68 -3.23 -5.95
C GLN A 69 5.90 -2.29 -4.77
N TYR A 70 4.99 -2.29 -3.81
CA TYR A 70 5.16 -1.49 -2.58
C TYR A 70 6.31 -2.03 -1.73
N VAL A 71 6.42 -3.35 -1.64
CA VAL A 71 7.52 -3.99 -0.91
C VAL A 71 8.87 -3.64 -1.54
N ALA A 72 8.95 -3.66 -2.87
CA ALA A 72 10.18 -3.32 -3.58
C ALA A 72 10.61 -1.87 -3.31
N VAL A 73 9.66 -0.93 -3.30
CA VAL A 73 9.95 0.47 -2.99
C VAL A 73 10.41 0.60 -1.54
N ALA A 74 9.75 -0.05 -0.60
CA ALA A 74 10.12 0.00 0.81
C ALA A 74 11.51 -0.60 1.06
N GLU A 75 11.81 -1.71 0.40
CA GLU A 75 13.12 -2.34 0.48
C GLU A 75 14.21 -1.42 -0.06
N TYR A 76 13.96 -0.79 -1.20
CA TYR A 76 14.91 0.14 -1.82
C TYR A 76 15.18 1.35 -0.93
N LEU A 77 14.14 1.89 -0.30
CA LEU A 77 14.24 3.06 0.58
C LEU A 77 14.64 2.69 2.01
N GLN A 78 14.71 1.40 2.33
CA GLN A 78 15.02 0.90 3.66
C GLN A 78 14.06 1.47 4.72
N CYS A 79 12.79 1.44 4.42
CA CYS A 79 11.75 1.96 5.31
C CYS A 79 10.67 0.90 5.56
N ALA A 80 9.80 1.19 6.53
CA ALA A 80 8.72 0.27 6.86
C ALA A 80 7.66 0.27 5.75
N PHE A 81 7.08 -0.89 5.53
CA PHE A 81 5.92 -1.08 4.66
C PHE A 81 4.75 -1.54 5.53
N TRP A 82 3.68 -0.75 5.55
CA TRP A 82 2.48 -1.06 6.31
C TRP A 82 1.44 -1.66 5.39
N THR A 83 0.83 -2.76 5.82
CA THR A 83 -0.21 -3.43 5.03
C THR A 83 -1.39 -3.81 5.92
N VAL A 84 -2.58 -3.82 5.32
CA VAL A 84 -3.79 -4.38 5.96
C VAL A 84 -3.95 -5.86 5.63
N ASP A 85 -3.17 -6.38 4.69
CA ASP A 85 -3.27 -7.75 4.20
C ASP A 85 -2.43 -8.68 5.07
N GLU A 86 -3.09 -9.43 5.95
CA GLU A 86 -2.43 -10.36 6.85
C GLU A 86 -1.73 -11.50 6.10
N ARG A 87 -2.29 -11.96 4.99
CA ARG A 87 -1.67 -13.02 4.19
C ARG A 87 -0.35 -12.55 3.61
N LEU A 88 -0.32 -11.34 3.08
CA LEU A 88 0.91 -10.75 2.56
C LEU A 88 1.94 -10.58 3.68
N TYR A 89 1.51 -10.04 4.82
CA TYR A 89 2.39 -9.88 5.98
C TYR A 89 3.02 -11.20 6.37
N ASN A 90 2.22 -12.25 6.51
CA ASN A 90 2.72 -13.57 6.91
C ASN A 90 3.65 -14.17 5.86
N ALA A 91 3.41 -13.89 4.57
CA ALA A 91 4.22 -14.43 3.49
C ALA A 91 5.63 -13.81 3.46
N ILE A 92 5.78 -12.53 3.80
CA ILE A 92 7.04 -11.79 3.60
C ILE A 92 7.78 -11.44 4.87
N LYS A 93 7.16 -11.56 6.05
CA LYS A 93 7.77 -11.09 7.31
C LYS A 93 9.10 -11.77 7.64
N GLY A 94 9.30 -12.99 7.15
CA GLY A 94 10.53 -13.74 7.40
C GLY A 94 11.72 -13.24 6.57
N SER A 95 11.47 -12.61 5.43
CA SER A 95 12.51 -12.13 4.53
C SER A 95 12.59 -10.61 4.44
N PHE A 96 11.55 -9.91 4.86
CA PHE A 96 11.52 -8.46 4.92
C PHE A 96 11.05 -8.02 6.30
N SER A 97 12.00 -7.75 7.19
CA SER A 97 11.71 -7.44 8.59
C SER A 97 10.98 -6.11 8.80
N GLN A 98 11.00 -5.24 7.79
CA GLN A 98 10.38 -3.91 7.88
C GLN A 98 8.89 -3.92 7.54
N VAL A 99 8.30 -5.08 7.23
CA VAL A 99 6.86 -5.16 7.01
C VAL A 99 6.14 -5.03 8.35
N ARG A 100 5.02 -4.30 8.33
CA ARG A 100 4.16 -4.07 9.49
C ARG A 100 2.72 -4.35 9.09
N TRP A 101 2.00 -5.06 9.95
CA TRP A 101 0.59 -5.34 9.73
C TRP A 101 -0.26 -4.41 10.59
N ILE A 102 -1.19 -3.70 9.97
CA ILE A 102 -2.08 -2.76 10.66
C ILE A 102 -2.85 -3.45 11.78
N GLY A 103 -3.25 -4.71 11.59
CA GLY A 103 -4.00 -5.48 12.58
C GLY A 103 -3.21 -5.79 13.85
N SER A 104 -1.89 -5.60 13.86
CA SER A 104 -1.08 -5.80 15.07
C SER A 104 -1.08 -4.58 15.98
N ILE A 105 -1.62 -3.44 15.53
CA ILE A 105 -1.67 -2.24 16.35
C ILE A 105 -2.75 -2.42 17.40
N SER A 106 -2.37 -2.19 18.69
CA SER A 106 -3.33 -2.24 19.77
C SER A 106 -4.35 -1.11 19.64
N THR A 107 -5.62 -1.44 19.84
CA THR A 107 -6.68 -0.45 19.90
C THR A 107 -6.97 -0.02 21.34
N ALA A 108 -6.24 -0.53 22.33
CA ALA A 108 -6.42 -0.16 23.73
C ALA A 108 -6.09 1.32 23.93
N PRO A 109 -6.89 2.01 24.67
CA PRO A 109 -6.64 3.42 24.85
C PRO A 109 -5.39 3.71 25.64
N ASP A 110 -4.49 3.32 25.84
CA ASP A 110 -3.24 3.48 26.23
C ASP A 110 -2.47 3.86 25.91
N SER A 111 -2.83 3.72 25.81
CA SER A 111 -2.21 3.86 25.43
C SER A 111 -1.61 4.63 25.24
N GLU A 112 -2.00 4.63 25.57
CA GLU A 112 -1.54 5.23 25.22
C GLU A 112 -0.90 5.70 25.04
N ASN A 113 -1.16 5.50 25.27
CA ASN A 113 -0.51 5.77 24.92
C ASN A 113 0.06 6.19 24.44
N GLY A 114 -0.42 6.27 24.56
CA GLY A 114 0.07 6.51 24.06
C GLY A 114 0.19 7.16 23.55
N ILE A 115 -0.13 7.13 23.68
CA ILE A 115 0.04 7.57 23.20
C ILE A 115 0.15 7.91 23.12
#